data_9f3419d4211bfd17f7a23bc2ae3a71aa
#
_entry.id   9f3419d4211bfd17f7a23bc2ae3a71aa
#
_cell.length_a   1.000
_cell.length_b   1.000
_cell.length_c   1.000
_cell.angle_alpha   90.00
_cell.angle_beta   90.00
_cell.angle_gamma   90.00
#
_symmetry.space_group_name_H-M   'P 1'
#
loop_
_entity.id
_entity.type
_entity.pdbx_description
1 polymer ?
#
loop_
_entity_poly.entity_id
_entity_poly.type
_entity_poly.pdbx_seq_one_letter_code
_entity_poly.pdbx_strand_id
1 'polypeptide(L)'
;ADEFARPAHVVCKTVGATKADVMSAQQVTLDEEGLPTATIVAASGWSRTVTLEVPGRVVVDDLLLALEAIETLGLDLDAAAEAIEQMPATRMRLSVLDATCGAKIIDDSYNASPNSTAAALDVLMQMPAEGRRIALIGEIGELGSEEKRLHGYVGAYIAAKNPDLVAFVGTGAAREMVEAARVMGFSEDKIEQFSDVNEALTVLGPVLAQGDVLLAKASRSAQLDIFVKGVTE
;
A
#
# COMPACT_ATOMS: atom_id res chain seq x y z
N ALA A 1 -2.70 18.63 -11.57
CA ALA A 1 -3.89 18.61 -12.48
C ALA A 1 -3.65 19.36 -13.80
N ASP A 2 -2.64 20.23 -13.87
CA ASP A 2 -2.36 21.05 -15.05
C ASP A 2 -1.43 20.38 -16.09
N GLU A 3 -0.93 19.19 -15.79
CA GLU A 3 -0.01 18.45 -16.68
C GLU A 3 -0.71 17.70 -17.82
N PHE A 4 -2.03 17.53 -17.76
CA PHE A 4 -2.77 16.85 -18.81
C PHE A 4 -3.44 17.85 -19.74
N ALA A 5 -3.13 17.80 -21.04
CA ALA A 5 -3.86 18.54 -22.05
C ALA A 5 -5.35 18.13 -22.01
N ARG A 6 -6.22 19.06 -21.58
CA ARG A 6 -7.66 18.80 -21.45
C ARG A 6 -8.34 19.13 -22.78
N PRO A 7 -9.00 18.18 -23.43
CA PRO A 7 -9.90 18.51 -24.53
C PRO A 7 -10.99 19.48 -24.03
N ALA A 8 -11.33 20.49 -24.84
CA ALA A 8 -12.24 21.57 -24.43
C ALA A 8 -13.66 21.10 -24.02
N HIS A 9 -14.02 19.85 -24.35
CA HIS A 9 -15.30 19.23 -24.02
C HIS A 9 -15.27 18.32 -22.80
N VAL A 10 -14.09 18.19 -22.11
CA VAL A 10 -13.94 17.34 -20.92
C VAL A 10 -14.01 18.19 -19.66
N VAL A 11 -14.96 17.88 -18.78
CA VAL A 11 -15.04 18.44 -17.44
C VAL A 11 -14.15 17.61 -16.52
N CYS A 12 -13.13 18.23 -15.93
CA CYS A 12 -12.30 17.61 -14.91
C CYS A 12 -12.82 17.97 -13.53
N LYS A 13 -12.99 16.95 -12.69
CA LYS A 13 -13.31 17.09 -11.28
C LYS A 13 -12.15 16.60 -10.46
N THR A 14 -11.84 17.25 -9.34
CA THR A 14 -10.81 16.85 -8.39
C THR A 14 -11.45 16.38 -7.10
N VAL A 15 -10.86 15.36 -6.51
CA VAL A 15 -11.23 14.86 -5.19
C VAL A 15 -10.01 14.91 -4.28
N GLY A 16 -10.20 15.06 -2.97
CA GLY A 16 -9.06 15.10 -2.05
C GLY A 16 -9.38 15.74 -0.70
N ALA A 17 -8.37 16.38 -0.11
CA ALA A 17 -8.47 16.98 1.23
C ALA A 17 -8.81 18.48 1.22
N THR A 18 -8.99 19.12 0.08
CA THR A 18 -9.20 20.57 -0.03
C THR A 18 -10.67 20.91 -0.28
N LYS A 19 -11.09 22.10 0.15
CA LYS A 19 -12.43 22.62 -0.12
C LYS A 19 -12.68 22.97 -1.60
N ALA A 20 -11.63 22.99 -2.43
CA ALA A 20 -11.74 23.20 -3.87
C ALA A 20 -12.13 21.91 -4.62
N ASP A 21 -12.00 20.78 -3.96
CA ASP A 21 -12.37 19.49 -4.52
C ASP A 21 -13.89 19.32 -4.49
N VAL A 22 -14.43 18.64 -5.51
CA VAL A 22 -15.88 18.37 -5.60
C VAL A 22 -16.33 17.33 -4.57
N MET A 23 -15.42 16.48 -4.12
CA MET A 23 -15.60 15.55 -3.01
C MET A 23 -14.34 15.52 -2.17
N SER A 24 -14.49 15.57 -0.85
CA SER A 24 -13.35 15.66 0.09
C SER A 24 -13.54 14.75 1.29
N ALA A 25 -12.42 14.25 1.83
CA ALA A 25 -12.39 13.53 3.10
C ALA A 25 -11.91 14.46 4.22
N GLN A 26 -12.65 14.44 5.31
CA GLN A 26 -12.36 15.19 6.54
C GLN A 26 -12.26 14.22 7.71
N GLN A 27 -11.56 14.62 8.78
CA GLN A 27 -11.48 13.85 10.03
C GLN A 27 -11.03 12.38 9.82
N VAL A 28 -10.06 12.17 8.93
CA VAL A 28 -9.55 10.82 8.66
C VAL A 28 -8.78 10.31 9.88
N THR A 29 -9.28 9.24 10.51
CA THR A 29 -8.65 8.54 11.63
C THR A 29 -8.37 7.09 11.24
N LEU A 30 -7.40 6.47 11.89
CA LEU A 30 -7.13 5.02 11.79
C LEU A 30 -7.38 4.40 13.16
N ASP A 31 -7.97 3.21 13.17
CA ASP A 31 -8.12 2.41 14.39
C ASP A 31 -6.87 1.58 14.71
N GLU A 32 -6.99 0.65 15.68
CA GLU A 32 -5.90 -0.21 16.11
C GLU A 32 -5.50 -1.28 15.06
N GLU A 33 -6.35 -1.55 14.08
CA GLU A 33 -6.07 -2.39 12.92
C GLU A 33 -5.57 -1.60 11.71
N GLY A 34 -5.48 -0.27 11.82
CA GLY A 34 -5.10 0.62 10.74
C GLY A 34 -6.22 0.91 9.74
N LEU A 35 -7.47 0.54 10.08
CA LEU A 35 -8.64 0.76 9.23
C LEU A 35 -9.07 2.22 9.28
N PRO A 36 -9.29 2.88 8.14
CA PRO A 36 -9.63 4.28 8.12
C PRO A 36 -11.13 4.51 8.31
N THR A 37 -11.45 5.48 9.16
CA THR A 37 -12.76 6.13 9.23
C THR A 37 -12.61 7.57 8.76
N ALA A 38 -13.45 8.02 7.84
CA ALA A 38 -13.41 9.34 7.26
C ALA A 38 -14.82 9.94 7.11
N THR A 39 -14.95 11.24 7.35
CA THR A 39 -16.17 11.98 6.99
C THR A 39 -16.01 12.50 5.56
N ILE A 40 -16.81 11.98 4.64
CA ILE A 40 -16.83 12.38 3.25
C ILE A 40 -17.83 13.51 3.05
N VAL A 41 -17.46 14.53 2.30
CA VAL A 41 -18.28 15.71 2.01
C VAL A 41 -18.23 15.96 0.51
N ALA A 42 -19.39 15.99 -0.13
CA ALA A 42 -19.56 16.34 -1.54
C ALA A 42 -19.96 17.83 -1.71
N ALA A 43 -19.61 18.42 -2.85
CA ALA A 43 -20.01 19.78 -3.19
C ALA A 43 -21.53 19.95 -3.35
N SER A 44 -22.26 18.86 -3.62
CA SER A 44 -23.73 18.83 -3.61
C SER A 44 -24.37 19.04 -2.23
N GLY A 45 -23.56 18.94 -1.15
CA GLY A 45 -24.02 19.02 0.23
C GLY A 45 -24.26 17.66 0.88
N TRP A 46 -24.07 16.55 0.16
CA TRP A 46 -24.10 15.22 0.77
C TRP A 46 -22.90 15.02 1.70
N SER A 47 -23.12 14.37 2.83
CA SER A 47 -22.05 14.05 3.78
C SER A 47 -22.38 12.78 4.54
N ARG A 48 -21.36 11.90 4.69
CA ARG A 48 -21.44 10.66 5.47
C ARG A 48 -20.08 10.30 6.05
N THR A 49 -20.09 9.71 7.25
CA THR A 49 -18.90 9.06 7.82
C THR A 49 -18.89 7.61 7.35
N VAL A 50 -17.76 7.17 6.79
CA VAL A 50 -17.54 5.84 6.21
C VAL A 50 -16.33 5.22 6.87
N THR A 51 -16.42 3.94 7.24
CA THR A 51 -15.29 3.11 7.71
C THR A 51 -15.00 2.05 6.66
N LEU A 52 -13.72 1.84 6.35
CA LEU A 52 -13.29 0.89 5.32
C LEU A 52 -12.61 -0.34 5.94
N GLU A 53 -12.81 -1.50 5.33
CA GLU A 53 -12.22 -2.79 5.71
C GLU A 53 -10.81 -3.03 5.11
N VAL A 54 -10.17 -1.98 4.56
CA VAL A 54 -8.83 -2.03 3.97
C VAL A 54 -7.94 -1.02 4.71
N PRO A 55 -6.78 -1.43 5.24
CA PRO A 55 -5.95 -0.54 6.05
C PRO A 55 -5.26 0.55 5.25
N GLY A 56 -5.03 1.67 5.93
CA GLY A 56 -4.25 2.79 5.45
C GLY A 56 -5.06 3.97 4.92
N ARG A 57 -4.48 5.15 5.07
CA ARG A 57 -5.12 6.41 4.62
C ARG A 57 -5.30 6.50 3.11
N VAL A 58 -4.44 5.80 2.34
CA VAL A 58 -4.45 5.83 0.87
C VAL A 58 -5.77 5.34 0.28
N VAL A 59 -6.44 4.38 0.92
CA VAL A 59 -7.72 3.85 0.41
C VAL A 59 -8.87 4.85 0.52
N VAL A 60 -8.71 5.92 1.30
CA VAL A 60 -9.69 7.02 1.36
C VAL A 60 -9.69 7.81 0.06
N ASP A 61 -8.55 7.95 -0.62
CA ASP A 61 -8.49 8.59 -1.94
C ASP A 61 -9.23 7.76 -2.99
N ASP A 62 -9.11 6.43 -2.95
CA ASP A 62 -9.86 5.52 -3.81
C ASP A 62 -11.37 5.60 -3.54
N LEU A 63 -11.78 5.69 -2.26
CA LEU A 63 -13.18 5.92 -1.87
C LEU A 63 -13.73 7.21 -2.48
N LEU A 64 -12.99 8.34 -2.38
CA LEU A 64 -13.41 9.61 -2.95
C LEU A 64 -13.61 9.53 -4.46
N LEU A 65 -12.71 8.86 -5.18
CA LEU A 65 -12.83 8.65 -6.63
C LEU A 65 -14.06 7.80 -6.97
N ALA A 66 -14.31 6.74 -6.21
CA ALA A 66 -15.47 5.87 -6.44
C ALA A 66 -16.79 6.60 -6.19
N LEU A 67 -16.93 7.31 -5.07
CA LEU A 67 -18.15 8.06 -4.74
C LEU A 67 -18.40 9.22 -5.71
N GLU A 68 -17.35 9.94 -6.14
CA GLU A 68 -17.50 10.99 -7.15
C GLU A 68 -17.98 10.42 -8.50
N ALA A 69 -17.48 9.26 -8.90
CA ALA A 69 -17.97 8.58 -10.11
C ALA A 69 -19.46 8.21 -9.98
N ILE A 70 -19.87 7.71 -8.82
CA ILE A 70 -21.26 7.35 -8.50
C ILE A 70 -22.16 8.59 -8.53
N GLU A 71 -21.75 9.70 -7.90
CA GLU A 71 -22.47 10.98 -7.93
C GLU A 71 -22.62 11.51 -9.36
N THR A 72 -21.54 11.46 -10.16
CA THR A 72 -21.54 11.89 -11.55
C THR A 72 -22.52 11.08 -12.41
N LEU A 73 -22.72 9.80 -12.09
CA LEU A 73 -23.69 8.93 -12.77
C LEU A 73 -25.13 9.12 -12.26
N GLY A 74 -25.35 9.96 -11.25
CA GLY A 74 -26.67 10.22 -10.65
C GLY A 74 -27.20 9.02 -9.85
N LEU A 75 -26.31 8.17 -9.33
CA LEU A 75 -26.66 7.02 -8.50
C LEU A 75 -26.71 7.41 -7.01
N ASP A 76 -27.32 6.56 -6.21
CA ASP A 76 -27.52 6.78 -4.77
C ASP A 76 -26.20 6.65 -3.99
N LEU A 77 -25.73 7.76 -3.42
CA LEU A 77 -24.49 7.82 -2.64
C LEU A 77 -24.61 7.08 -1.30
N ASP A 78 -25.77 7.09 -0.65
CA ASP A 78 -25.94 6.42 0.64
C ASP A 78 -25.90 4.90 0.46
N ALA A 79 -26.60 4.39 -0.56
CA ALA A 79 -26.56 2.97 -0.90
C ALA A 79 -25.16 2.52 -1.32
N ALA A 80 -24.44 3.36 -2.06
CA ALA A 80 -23.06 3.07 -2.48
C ALA A 80 -22.09 3.05 -1.28
N ALA A 81 -22.17 4.04 -0.41
CA ALA A 81 -21.33 4.10 0.78
C ALA A 81 -21.58 2.89 1.70
N GLU A 82 -22.84 2.51 1.90
CA GLU A 82 -23.19 1.30 2.69
C GLU A 82 -22.63 0.02 2.07
N ALA A 83 -22.71 -0.12 0.74
CA ALA A 83 -22.14 -1.28 0.06
C ALA A 83 -20.61 -1.32 0.16
N ILE A 84 -19.94 -0.17 0.10
CA ILE A 84 -18.47 -0.06 0.25
C ILE A 84 -18.03 -0.43 1.67
N GLU A 85 -18.75 0.02 2.71
CA GLU A 85 -18.48 -0.34 4.10
C GLU A 85 -18.55 -1.85 4.36
N GLN A 86 -19.38 -2.56 3.59
CA GLN A 86 -19.55 -4.02 3.71
C GLN A 86 -18.64 -4.82 2.74
N MET A 87 -17.86 -4.14 1.93
CA MET A 87 -17.02 -4.78 0.92
C MET A 87 -15.74 -5.34 1.54
N PRO A 88 -15.53 -6.65 1.50
CA PRO A 88 -14.32 -7.24 2.06
C PRO A 88 -13.08 -6.78 1.29
N ALA A 89 -11.94 -6.72 1.97
CA ALA A 89 -10.66 -6.47 1.33
C ALA A 89 -10.40 -7.43 0.16
N THR A 90 -9.97 -6.90 -0.96
CA THR A 90 -9.59 -7.72 -2.11
C THR A 90 -8.28 -8.46 -1.79
N ARG A 91 -8.24 -9.77 -2.01
CA ARG A 91 -7.03 -10.58 -1.79
C ARG A 91 -5.82 -9.97 -2.49
N MET A 92 -4.67 -10.02 -1.83
CA MET A 92 -3.39 -9.51 -2.35
C MET A 92 -3.36 -7.98 -2.60
N ARG A 93 -4.30 -7.21 -2.02
CA ARG A 93 -4.37 -5.76 -2.09
C ARG A 93 -4.58 -5.18 -0.71
N LEU A 94 -3.48 -4.98 0.01
CA LEU A 94 -3.45 -4.53 1.42
C LEU A 94 -4.34 -5.40 2.34
N SER A 95 -4.54 -6.67 2.00
CA SER A 95 -5.29 -7.58 2.86
C SER A 95 -4.43 -8.01 4.06
N VAL A 96 -4.99 -7.93 5.26
CA VAL A 96 -4.29 -8.32 6.50
C VAL A 96 -4.64 -9.75 6.86
N LEU A 97 -3.61 -10.58 7.05
CA LEU A 97 -3.70 -12.00 7.36
C LEU A 97 -2.91 -12.31 8.63
N ASP A 98 -3.33 -13.34 9.35
CA ASP A 98 -2.57 -13.86 10.48
C ASP A 98 -1.61 -14.97 10.02
N ALA A 99 -0.33 -14.82 10.33
CA ALA A 99 0.64 -15.89 10.16
C ALA A 99 0.50 -16.93 11.28
N THR A 100 0.91 -18.16 11.01
CA THR A 100 0.86 -19.28 11.97
C THR A 100 1.68 -19.01 13.24
N CYS A 101 2.69 -18.16 13.18
CA CYS A 101 3.50 -17.73 14.32
C CYS A 101 2.90 -16.56 15.12
N GLY A 102 1.75 -16.00 14.70
CA GLY A 102 1.11 -14.84 15.34
C GLY A 102 1.62 -13.48 14.85
N ALA A 103 2.38 -13.43 13.76
CA ALA A 103 2.68 -12.18 13.05
C ALA A 103 1.48 -11.76 12.20
N LYS A 104 1.34 -10.45 11.93
CA LYS A 104 0.40 -9.91 10.93
C LYS A 104 1.11 -9.77 9.58
N ILE A 105 0.45 -10.21 8.52
CA ILE A 105 0.95 -10.08 7.15
C ILE A 105 0.05 -9.12 6.38
N ILE A 106 0.61 -8.02 5.90
CA ILE A 106 -0.04 -7.12 4.94
C ILE A 106 0.27 -7.68 3.56
N ASP A 107 -0.67 -8.41 2.98
CA ASP A 107 -0.53 -8.98 1.64
C ASP A 107 -0.94 -7.94 0.58
N ASP A 108 0.06 -7.37 -0.09
CA ASP A 108 -0.10 -6.47 -1.24
C ASP A 108 0.73 -6.98 -2.44
N SER A 109 0.71 -8.30 -2.61
CA SER A 109 1.57 -9.03 -3.55
C SER A 109 1.00 -9.17 -4.97
N TYR A 110 -0.16 -8.59 -5.27
CA TYR A 110 -0.78 -8.71 -6.60
C TYR A 110 0.04 -7.99 -7.68
N ASN A 111 0.40 -6.74 -7.43
CA ASN A 111 1.21 -5.91 -8.33
C ASN A 111 1.88 -4.76 -7.56
N ALA A 112 2.90 -4.14 -8.17
CA ALA A 112 3.59 -3.00 -7.60
C ALA A 112 3.84 -1.90 -8.62
N SER A 113 3.80 -0.67 -8.13
CA SER A 113 4.36 0.52 -8.76
C SER A 113 5.14 1.30 -7.71
N PRO A 114 6.04 2.23 -8.05
CA PRO A 114 6.76 3.02 -7.06
C PRO A 114 5.83 3.72 -6.07
N ASN A 115 4.74 4.33 -6.55
CA ASN A 115 3.77 5.03 -5.72
C ASN A 115 2.99 4.08 -4.80
N SER A 116 2.51 2.94 -5.33
CA SER A 116 1.78 1.98 -4.51
C SER A 116 2.68 1.30 -3.48
N THR A 117 3.98 1.13 -3.78
CA THR A 117 4.95 0.60 -2.82
C THR A 117 5.21 1.60 -1.70
N ALA A 118 5.34 2.90 -2.02
CA ALA A 118 5.44 3.94 -1.01
C ALA A 118 4.20 4.01 -0.11
N ALA A 119 3.00 3.94 -0.69
CA ALA A 119 1.75 3.92 0.08
C ALA A 119 1.64 2.68 0.99
N ALA A 120 2.02 1.49 0.51
CA ALA A 120 2.01 0.28 1.32
C ALA A 120 3.04 0.32 2.47
N LEU A 121 4.21 0.94 2.24
CA LEU A 121 5.18 1.21 3.30
C LEU A 121 4.61 2.17 4.37
N ASP A 122 3.82 3.17 3.96
CA ASP A 122 3.12 4.04 4.90
C ASP A 122 2.12 3.25 5.76
N VAL A 123 1.39 2.33 5.15
CA VAL A 123 0.49 1.42 5.88
C VAL A 123 1.27 0.59 6.89
N LEU A 124 2.37 -0.06 6.48
CA LEU A 124 3.23 -0.83 7.39
C LEU A 124 3.68 -0.01 8.60
N MET A 125 4.10 1.24 8.35
CA MET A 125 4.61 2.11 9.42
C MET A 125 3.53 2.68 10.33
N GLN A 126 2.28 2.74 9.85
CA GLN A 126 1.13 3.23 10.62
C GLN A 126 0.44 2.13 11.43
N MET A 127 0.55 0.87 10.99
CA MET A 127 -0.04 -0.25 11.74
C MET A 127 0.64 -0.43 13.10
N PRO A 128 -0.13 -0.69 14.17
CA PRO A 128 0.42 -1.08 15.46
C PRO A 128 1.26 -2.35 15.32
N ALA A 129 2.40 -2.39 15.97
CA ALA A 129 3.26 -3.57 16.03
C ALA A 129 3.86 -3.65 17.43
N GLU A 130 3.72 -4.81 18.07
CA GLU A 130 4.41 -5.12 19.35
C GLU A 130 5.85 -5.59 19.08
N GLY A 131 6.07 -6.22 17.93
CA GLY A 131 7.35 -6.67 17.40
C GLY A 131 7.91 -5.75 16.33
N ARG A 132 8.56 -6.36 15.34
CA ARG A 132 9.23 -5.67 14.23
C ARG A 132 8.26 -5.28 13.12
N ARG A 133 8.56 -4.18 12.43
CA ARG A 133 8.00 -3.82 11.13
C ARG A 133 8.96 -4.27 10.04
N ILE A 134 8.52 -5.22 9.22
CA ILE A 134 9.34 -5.90 8.22
C ILE A 134 8.77 -5.60 6.84
N ALA A 135 9.62 -5.13 5.92
CA ALA A 135 9.22 -4.91 4.53
C ALA A 135 9.85 -5.98 3.63
N LEU A 136 9.06 -6.89 3.07
CA LEU A 136 9.45 -7.85 2.03
C LEU A 136 9.07 -7.26 0.68
N ILE A 137 10.05 -6.73 -0.06
CA ILE A 137 9.84 -5.96 -1.28
C ILE A 137 10.52 -6.67 -2.46
N GLY A 138 9.75 -7.00 -3.47
CA GLY A 138 10.27 -7.54 -4.72
C GLY A 138 10.38 -6.50 -5.82
N GLU A 139 10.90 -6.92 -6.96
CA GLU A 139 11.08 -6.07 -8.14
C GLU A 139 9.73 -5.55 -8.67
N ILE A 140 9.78 -4.36 -9.24
CA ILE A 140 8.64 -3.68 -9.85
C ILE A 140 8.78 -3.79 -11.36
N GLY A 141 7.83 -4.43 -12.02
CA GLY A 141 7.82 -4.59 -13.47
C GLY A 141 7.30 -3.36 -14.23
N GLU A 142 7.38 -3.44 -15.55
CA GLU A 142 6.77 -2.49 -16.49
C GLU A 142 7.26 -1.03 -16.39
N LEU A 143 8.45 -0.80 -15.86
CA LEU A 143 9.02 0.54 -15.67
C LEU A 143 9.85 1.04 -16.88
N GLY A 144 10.09 0.17 -17.87
CA GLY A 144 10.82 0.52 -19.08
C GLY A 144 12.20 1.10 -18.81
N SER A 145 12.56 2.20 -19.49
CA SER A 145 13.87 2.88 -19.33
C SER A 145 14.08 3.51 -17.95
N GLU A 146 13.02 3.70 -17.17
CA GLU A 146 13.06 4.33 -15.86
C GLU A 146 13.28 3.34 -14.72
N GLU A 147 13.38 2.05 -15.02
CA GLU A 147 13.42 0.96 -14.05
C GLU A 147 14.42 1.21 -12.91
N LYS A 148 15.69 1.48 -13.24
CA LYS A 148 16.73 1.71 -12.24
C LYS A 148 16.42 2.91 -11.34
N ARG A 149 16.05 4.02 -11.98
CA ARG A 149 15.76 5.26 -11.25
C ARG A 149 14.58 5.10 -10.30
N LEU A 150 13.53 4.45 -10.76
CA LEU A 150 12.30 4.27 -9.97
C LEU A 150 12.49 3.26 -8.83
N HIS A 151 13.27 2.17 -9.03
CA HIS A 151 13.69 1.30 -7.94
C HIS A 151 14.54 2.06 -6.91
N GLY A 152 15.47 2.91 -7.37
CA GLY A 152 16.24 3.78 -6.48
C GLY A 152 15.37 4.68 -5.62
N TYR A 153 14.29 5.25 -6.15
CA TYR A 153 13.35 6.04 -5.36
C TYR A 153 12.65 5.22 -4.27
N VAL A 154 12.27 3.98 -4.57
CA VAL A 154 11.69 3.07 -3.57
C VAL A 154 12.69 2.76 -2.47
N GLY A 155 13.95 2.46 -2.81
CA GLY A 155 15.01 2.23 -1.82
C GLY A 155 15.25 3.44 -0.92
N ALA A 156 15.29 4.63 -1.50
CA ALA A 156 15.41 5.87 -0.73
C ALA A 156 14.19 6.11 0.20
N TYR A 157 12.99 5.79 -0.26
CA TYR A 157 11.78 5.91 0.53
C TYR A 157 11.76 4.92 1.71
N ILE A 158 12.20 3.67 1.49
CA ILE A 158 12.39 2.67 2.53
C ILE A 158 13.33 3.19 3.63
N ALA A 159 14.47 3.75 3.23
CA ALA A 159 15.41 4.35 4.19
C ALA A 159 14.78 5.48 5.00
N ALA A 160 13.99 6.34 4.37
CA ALA A 160 13.30 7.43 5.05
C ALA A 160 12.22 6.94 6.03
N LYS A 161 11.55 5.82 5.74
CA LYS A 161 10.56 5.19 6.63
C LYS A 161 11.20 4.39 7.76
N ASN A 162 12.41 3.87 7.55
CA ASN A 162 13.24 3.17 8.52
C ASN A 162 12.50 1.99 9.22
N PRO A 163 12.00 0.99 8.48
CA PRO A 163 11.49 -0.23 9.09
C PRO A 163 12.59 -0.96 9.90
N ASP A 164 12.20 -1.93 10.72
CA ASP A 164 13.15 -2.69 11.53
C ASP A 164 13.97 -3.68 10.71
N LEU A 165 13.40 -4.17 9.61
CA LEU A 165 14.06 -5.05 8.64
C LEU A 165 13.47 -4.78 7.24
N VAL A 166 14.32 -4.78 6.23
CA VAL A 166 13.90 -4.85 4.82
C VAL A 166 14.53 -6.05 4.14
N ALA A 167 13.71 -6.84 3.48
CA ALA A 167 14.12 -7.98 2.67
C ALA A 167 13.79 -7.68 1.21
N PHE A 168 14.80 -7.64 0.35
CA PHE A 168 14.64 -7.43 -1.08
C PHE A 168 14.65 -8.78 -1.81
N VAL A 169 13.71 -8.99 -2.72
CA VAL A 169 13.59 -10.21 -3.52
C VAL A 169 13.80 -9.90 -4.99
N GLY A 170 14.79 -10.54 -5.58
CA GLY A 170 15.17 -10.41 -6.99
C GLY A 170 16.66 -10.17 -7.17
N THR A 171 17.16 -10.48 -8.38
CA THR A 171 18.58 -10.40 -8.73
C THR A 171 18.89 -9.27 -9.72
N GLY A 172 17.86 -8.64 -10.28
CA GLY A 172 17.95 -7.56 -11.26
C GLY A 172 17.89 -6.18 -10.62
N ALA A 173 16.78 -5.50 -10.83
CA ALA A 173 16.57 -4.12 -10.38
C ALA A 173 16.41 -3.96 -8.85
N ALA A 174 16.20 -5.05 -8.11
CA ALA A 174 16.21 -5.03 -6.64
C ALA A 174 17.50 -4.43 -6.08
N ARG A 175 18.64 -4.61 -6.77
CA ARG A 175 19.93 -4.03 -6.37
C ARG A 175 19.91 -2.51 -6.29
N GLU A 176 19.16 -1.86 -7.14
CA GLU A 176 19.04 -0.39 -7.16
C GLU A 176 18.30 0.11 -5.90
N MET A 177 17.33 -0.67 -5.39
CA MET A 177 16.68 -0.37 -4.11
C MET A 177 17.65 -0.50 -2.95
N VAL A 178 18.42 -1.59 -2.91
CA VAL A 178 19.44 -1.85 -1.87
C VAL A 178 20.47 -0.72 -1.84
N GLU A 179 21.05 -0.38 -3.01
CA GLU A 179 22.08 0.65 -3.10
C GLU A 179 21.54 2.02 -2.68
N ALA A 180 20.34 2.38 -3.14
CA ALA A 180 19.72 3.64 -2.74
C ALA A 180 19.42 3.69 -1.23
N ALA A 181 18.96 2.60 -0.63
CA ALA A 181 18.75 2.53 0.82
C ALA A 181 20.05 2.75 1.59
N ARG A 182 21.15 2.11 1.16
CA ARG A 182 22.50 2.30 1.73
C ARG A 182 22.99 3.74 1.63
N VAL A 183 22.89 4.32 0.43
CA VAL A 183 23.30 5.71 0.17
C VAL A 183 22.52 6.69 1.05
N MET A 184 21.26 6.40 1.32
CA MET A 184 20.40 7.19 2.23
C MET A 184 20.66 6.91 3.71
N GLY A 185 21.61 6.03 4.05
CA GLY A 185 22.03 5.76 5.43
C GLY A 185 21.19 4.71 6.16
N PHE A 186 20.42 3.88 5.44
CA PHE A 186 19.76 2.74 6.05
C PHE A 186 20.79 1.70 6.49
N SER A 187 20.62 1.16 7.70
CA SER A 187 21.63 0.30 8.34
C SER A 187 21.75 -1.05 7.63
N GLU A 188 23.00 -1.47 7.35
CA GLU A 188 23.29 -2.71 6.62
C GLU A 188 22.79 -3.97 7.36
N ASP A 189 22.82 -3.96 8.69
CA ASP A 189 22.33 -5.04 9.55
C ASP A 189 20.80 -5.22 9.51
N LYS A 190 20.09 -4.29 8.87
CA LYS A 190 18.65 -4.32 8.62
C LYS A 190 18.28 -4.66 7.17
N ILE A 191 19.26 -5.03 6.34
CA ILE A 191 19.04 -5.36 4.92
C ILE A 191 19.29 -6.85 4.70
N GLU A 192 18.28 -7.53 4.18
CA GLU A 192 18.40 -8.88 3.64
C GLU A 192 18.17 -8.86 2.13
N GLN A 193 18.80 -9.77 1.41
CA GLN A 193 18.66 -9.89 -0.04
C GLN A 193 18.46 -11.37 -0.39
N PHE A 194 17.43 -11.66 -1.15
CA PHE A 194 17.08 -13.00 -1.60
C PHE A 194 17.00 -13.03 -3.13
N SER A 195 17.49 -14.11 -3.72
CA SER A 195 17.44 -14.32 -5.17
C SER A 195 16.00 -14.52 -5.67
N ASP A 196 15.18 -15.17 -4.86
CA ASP A 196 13.79 -15.47 -5.17
C ASP A 196 12.93 -15.62 -3.90
N VAL A 197 11.64 -15.84 -4.11
CA VAL A 197 10.65 -15.95 -3.03
C VAL A 197 10.85 -17.22 -2.17
N ASN A 198 11.40 -18.31 -2.73
CA ASN A 198 11.59 -19.56 -1.98
C ASN A 198 12.76 -19.42 -1.00
N GLU A 199 13.82 -18.72 -1.42
CA GLU A 199 14.92 -18.37 -0.51
C GLU A 199 14.40 -17.47 0.61
N ALA A 200 13.62 -16.43 0.28
CA ALA A 200 13.00 -15.56 1.28
C ALA A 200 12.13 -16.36 2.27
N LEU A 201 11.28 -17.27 1.79
CA LEU A 201 10.44 -18.11 2.63
C LEU A 201 11.28 -19.01 3.55
N THR A 202 12.35 -19.60 3.02
CA THR A 202 13.21 -20.51 3.78
C THR A 202 13.98 -19.81 4.90
N VAL A 203 14.41 -18.57 4.68
CA VAL A 203 15.25 -17.84 5.61
C VAL A 203 14.43 -16.93 6.54
N LEU A 204 13.53 -16.13 5.97
CA LEU A 204 12.75 -15.15 6.74
C LEU A 204 11.52 -15.78 7.42
N GLY A 205 10.87 -16.77 6.79
CA GLY A 205 9.67 -17.40 7.35
C GLY A 205 9.88 -17.92 8.77
N PRO A 206 10.91 -18.74 9.06
CA PRO A 206 11.16 -19.30 10.39
C PRO A 206 11.54 -18.26 11.47
N VAL A 207 11.96 -17.06 11.11
CA VAL A 207 12.37 -16.02 12.06
C VAL A 207 11.29 -14.96 12.30
N LEU A 208 10.12 -15.08 11.65
CA LEU A 208 8.94 -14.31 12.01
C LEU A 208 8.46 -14.69 13.40
N ALA A 209 8.03 -13.72 14.16
CA ALA A 209 7.61 -13.91 15.55
C ALA A 209 6.24 -13.24 15.81
N GLN A 210 5.59 -13.68 16.86
CA GLN A 210 4.37 -13.04 17.35
C GLN A 210 4.60 -11.54 17.57
N GLY A 211 3.65 -10.73 17.13
CA GLY A 211 3.71 -9.27 17.24
C GLY A 211 4.45 -8.58 16.09
N ASP A 212 5.18 -9.31 15.23
CA ASP A 212 5.73 -8.73 13.99
C ASP A 212 4.61 -8.33 13.03
N VAL A 213 4.85 -7.29 12.24
CA VAL A 213 4.02 -6.90 11.10
C VAL A 213 4.89 -6.93 9.85
N LEU A 214 4.53 -7.74 8.86
CA LEU A 214 5.27 -7.87 7.61
C LEU A 214 4.41 -7.39 6.43
N LEU A 215 4.96 -6.49 5.63
CA LEU A 215 4.43 -6.12 4.32
C LEU A 215 5.06 -6.99 3.25
N ALA A 216 4.26 -7.69 2.43
CA ALA A 216 4.69 -8.38 1.22
C ALA A 216 4.22 -7.62 -0.01
N LYS A 217 5.16 -6.97 -0.76
CA LYS A 217 4.82 -6.18 -1.95
C LYS A 217 5.81 -6.33 -3.08
N ALA A 218 5.30 -6.71 -4.24
CA ALA A 218 6.06 -6.83 -5.49
C ALA A 218 5.15 -6.81 -6.71
N SER A 219 5.74 -6.74 -7.90
CA SER A 219 5.06 -7.12 -9.12
C SER A 219 4.75 -8.62 -9.15
N ARG A 220 3.75 -9.00 -9.92
CA ARG A 220 3.27 -10.40 -10.00
C ARG A 220 4.36 -11.42 -10.32
N SER A 221 5.37 -11.02 -11.09
CA SER A 221 6.50 -11.87 -11.47
C SER A 221 7.36 -12.34 -10.30
N ALA A 222 7.41 -11.59 -9.19
CA ALA A 222 8.17 -11.96 -8.00
C ALA A 222 7.46 -13.01 -7.12
N GLN A 223 6.17 -13.28 -7.36
CA GLN A 223 5.38 -14.35 -6.76
C GLN A 223 5.39 -14.34 -5.21
N LEU A 224 5.37 -13.16 -4.58
CA LEU A 224 5.39 -13.06 -3.11
C LEU A 224 4.16 -13.69 -2.43
N ASP A 225 3.09 -13.96 -3.17
CA ASP A 225 1.96 -14.77 -2.72
C ASP A 225 2.38 -16.19 -2.24
N ILE A 226 3.49 -16.75 -2.76
CA ILE A 226 4.07 -17.99 -2.26
C ILE A 226 4.60 -17.83 -0.84
N PHE A 227 5.30 -16.71 -0.56
CA PHE A 227 5.76 -16.41 0.80
C PHE A 227 4.58 -16.24 1.76
N VAL A 228 3.61 -15.40 1.37
CA VAL A 228 2.41 -15.15 2.18
C VAL A 228 1.71 -16.46 2.54
N LYS A 229 1.45 -17.30 1.53
CA LYS A 229 0.83 -18.61 1.73
C LYS A 229 1.66 -19.52 2.66
N GLY A 230 2.97 -19.55 2.47
CA GLY A 230 3.86 -20.41 3.25
C GLY A 230 3.97 -20.03 4.73
N VAL A 231 3.65 -18.79 5.11
CA VAL A 231 3.66 -18.35 6.53
C VAL A 231 2.26 -18.31 7.17
N THR A 232 1.18 -18.36 6.36
CA THR A 232 -0.21 -18.30 6.84
C THR A 232 -0.94 -19.65 6.86
N GLU A 233 -0.45 -20.66 6.12
CA GLU A 233 -0.98 -22.04 6.06
C GLU A 233 -0.04 -23.01 6.79
#